data_83c24872e91ec9667a209b434494be44
#
_entry.id   83c24872e91ec9667a209b434494be44
#
_cell.length_a   1.000
_cell.length_b   1.000
_cell.length_c   1.000
_cell.angle_alpha   90.00
_cell.angle_beta   90.00
_cell.angle_gamma   90.00
#
_symmetry.space_group_name_H-M   'P 1'
#
loop_
_entity.id
_entity.type
_entity.pdbx_description
1 polymer ?
#
loop_
_entity_poly.entity_id
_entity_poly.type
_entity_poly.pdbx_seq_one_letter_code
_entity_poly.pdbx_strand_id
1 'polypeptide(L)'
;MNILILTGKFGMGHWSASQSLRLQLLNAFPAANVTVEDFFAYALPDASEAIYKGFSLLVTHGSGLYNIYYKATENASLKTRPPLESLFQDKLAELLWERRPDAVIATHPFCAQLVSDYKEELCSTLPLVTCITDLTSHSEWINDHTDCYLVGSPEIRDRLEEKGVDHGRILVTGIPVKPEFKAPARRGQDGVRRLLIMGGGLGLLPKRDSF
;
A
#
# COMPACT_ATOMS: atom_id res chain seq x y z
N MET A 1 1.74 22.35 5.66
CA MET A 1 1.02 21.07 5.60
C MET A 1 2.04 19.94 5.60
N ASN A 2 1.97 19.07 6.60
CA ASN A 2 2.84 17.91 6.76
C ASN A 2 2.07 16.65 6.39
N ILE A 3 2.51 15.90 5.40
CA ILE A 3 1.89 14.64 4.98
C ILE A 3 2.87 13.52 5.25
N LEU A 4 2.41 12.49 5.96
CA LEU A 4 3.16 11.27 6.21
C LEU A 4 2.60 10.14 5.33
N ILE A 5 3.43 9.56 4.48
CA ILE A 5 3.09 8.38 3.70
C ILE A 5 3.72 7.16 4.39
N LEU A 6 2.88 6.26 4.90
CA LEU A 6 3.30 5.01 5.53
C LEU A 6 3.25 3.85 4.55
N THR A 7 4.31 3.05 4.53
CA THR A 7 4.45 1.93 3.59
C THR A 7 5.28 0.80 4.19
N GLY A 8 5.45 -0.29 3.44
CA GLY A 8 6.38 -1.37 3.71
C GLY A 8 7.01 -1.87 2.42
N LYS A 9 8.25 -2.34 2.49
CA LYS A 9 9.00 -2.85 1.32
C LYS A 9 8.73 -4.34 1.04
N PHE A 10 7.49 -4.80 1.22
CA PHE A 10 7.07 -6.14 0.81
C PHE A 10 6.87 -6.18 -0.72
N GLY A 11 7.95 -6.48 -1.43
CA GLY A 11 8.04 -6.17 -2.86
C GLY A 11 8.22 -4.67 -3.09
N MET A 12 8.27 -4.24 -4.34
CA MET A 12 8.53 -2.83 -4.67
C MET A 12 7.27 -2.04 -5.03
N GLY A 13 6.09 -2.69 -5.09
CA GLY A 13 4.84 -2.06 -5.52
C GLY A 13 4.41 -0.91 -4.60
N HIS A 14 4.21 -1.21 -3.32
CA HIS A 14 3.81 -0.23 -2.31
C HIS A 14 4.81 0.93 -2.19
N TRP A 15 6.11 0.61 -2.16
CA TRP A 15 7.17 1.61 -2.11
C TRP A 15 7.16 2.52 -3.34
N SER A 16 7.04 1.94 -4.55
CA SER A 16 7.00 2.71 -5.79
C SER A 16 5.78 3.64 -5.87
N ALA A 17 4.62 3.16 -5.43
CA ALA A 17 3.41 3.96 -5.34
C ALA A 17 3.57 5.12 -4.35
N SER A 18 4.17 4.87 -3.18
CA SER A 18 4.47 5.90 -2.17
C SER A 18 5.37 7.00 -2.72
N GLN A 19 6.46 6.64 -3.40
CA GLN A 19 7.36 7.61 -4.03
C GLN A 19 6.67 8.40 -5.13
N SER A 20 5.79 7.75 -5.89
CA SER A 20 5.01 8.40 -6.96
C SER A 20 4.00 9.39 -6.39
N LEU A 21 3.31 9.03 -5.31
CA LEU A 21 2.43 9.94 -4.56
C LEU A 21 3.19 11.14 -4.01
N ARG A 22 4.35 10.90 -3.37
CA ARG A 22 5.19 12.00 -2.86
C ARG A 22 5.54 13.00 -3.96
N LEU A 23 5.98 12.52 -5.12
CA LEU A 23 6.32 13.41 -6.24
C LEU A 23 5.10 14.19 -6.74
N GLN A 24 3.93 13.54 -6.85
CA GLN A 24 2.71 14.19 -7.30
C GLN A 24 2.20 15.23 -6.30
N LEU A 25 2.27 14.93 -5.00
CA LEU A 25 1.89 15.86 -3.94
C LEU A 25 2.80 17.08 -3.90
N LEU A 26 4.13 16.91 -4.01
CA LEU A 26 5.07 18.01 -4.06
C LEU A 26 4.91 18.87 -5.31
N ASN A 27 4.53 18.28 -6.44
CA ASN A 27 4.23 19.04 -7.66
C ASN A 27 2.92 19.86 -7.51
N ALA A 28 1.90 19.29 -6.85
CA ALA A 28 0.63 19.99 -6.63
C ALA A 28 0.71 21.02 -5.51
N PHE A 29 1.49 20.74 -4.48
CA PHE A 29 1.64 21.54 -3.27
C PHE A 29 3.13 21.75 -2.93
N PRO A 30 3.83 22.63 -3.62
CA PRO A 30 5.29 22.81 -3.46
C PRO A 30 5.73 23.20 -2.04
N ALA A 31 4.84 23.84 -1.27
CA ALA A 31 5.09 24.22 0.13
C ALA A 31 4.77 23.11 1.15
N ALA A 32 4.29 21.95 0.70
CA ALA A 32 4.01 20.83 1.59
C ALA A 32 5.31 20.09 1.95
N ASN A 33 5.38 19.63 3.20
CA ASN A 33 6.39 18.68 3.64
C ASN A 33 5.78 17.26 3.50
N VAL A 34 6.31 16.44 2.58
CA VAL A 34 5.82 15.08 2.32
C VAL A 34 6.92 14.08 2.63
N THR A 35 6.74 13.30 3.68
CA THR A 35 7.67 12.26 4.12
C THR A 35 7.12 10.87 3.76
N VAL A 36 7.98 10.00 3.24
CA VAL A 36 7.66 8.57 3.05
C VAL A 36 8.46 7.78 4.06
N GLU A 37 7.76 6.99 4.87
CA GLU A 37 8.36 6.17 5.91
C GLU A 37 8.07 4.69 5.66
N ASP A 38 9.13 3.89 5.64
CA ASP A 38 9.03 2.44 5.73
C ASP A 38 8.80 2.07 7.20
N PHE A 39 7.53 1.85 7.55
CA PHE A 39 7.14 1.65 8.94
C PHE A 39 7.82 0.46 9.60
N PHE A 40 8.04 -0.63 8.85
CA PHE A 40 8.71 -1.81 9.41
C PHE A 40 10.19 -1.56 9.69
N ALA A 41 10.86 -0.80 8.84
CA ALA A 41 12.25 -0.39 9.07
C ALA A 41 12.36 0.60 10.24
N TYR A 42 11.36 1.47 10.42
CA TYR A 42 11.28 2.37 11.56
C TYR A 42 11.02 1.61 12.88
N ALA A 43 10.01 0.74 12.89
CA ALA A 43 9.60 0.04 14.11
C ALA A 43 10.58 -1.05 14.55
N LEU A 44 11.21 -1.74 13.59
CA LEU A 44 12.08 -2.90 13.81
C LEU A 44 13.37 -2.76 12.97
N PRO A 45 14.23 -1.77 13.23
CA PRO A 45 15.39 -1.48 12.38
C PRO A 45 16.33 -2.68 12.21
N ASP A 46 16.57 -3.45 13.26
CA ASP A 46 17.47 -4.60 13.24
C ASP A 46 16.87 -5.87 12.61
N ALA A 47 15.53 -5.95 12.52
CA ALA A 47 14.81 -7.14 12.06
C ALA A 47 14.14 -6.97 10.69
N SER A 48 13.91 -5.75 10.23
CA SER A 48 13.15 -5.45 9.02
C SER A 48 13.67 -6.15 7.77
N GLU A 49 14.98 -6.19 7.58
CA GLU A 49 15.58 -6.90 6.44
C GLU A 49 15.31 -8.41 6.48
N ALA A 50 15.38 -9.03 7.66
CA ALA A 50 15.09 -10.45 7.82
C ALA A 50 13.61 -10.75 7.54
N ILE A 51 12.71 -9.86 7.98
CA ILE A 51 11.26 -9.94 7.71
C ILE A 51 11.00 -9.87 6.20
N TYR A 52 11.59 -8.90 5.49
CA TYR A 52 11.43 -8.76 4.04
C TYR A 52 11.99 -9.94 3.26
N LYS A 53 13.17 -10.47 3.66
CA LYS A 53 13.77 -11.68 3.07
C LYS A 53 12.87 -12.89 3.31
N GLY A 54 12.35 -13.06 4.53
CA GLY A 54 11.44 -14.15 4.89
C GLY A 54 10.15 -14.11 4.05
N PHE A 55 9.54 -12.94 3.89
CA PHE A 55 8.39 -12.74 3.03
C PHE A 55 8.70 -13.07 1.56
N SER A 56 9.82 -12.58 1.04
CA SER A 56 10.24 -12.88 -0.33
C SER A 56 10.41 -14.39 -0.56
N LEU A 57 11.02 -15.10 0.39
CA LEU A 57 11.15 -16.56 0.33
C LEU A 57 9.79 -17.27 0.38
N LEU A 58 8.87 -16.80 1.23
CA LEU A 58 7.52 -17.35 1.33
C LEU A 58 6.77 -17.21 0.00
N VAL A 59 6.80 -16.03 -0.63
CA VAL A 59 6.11 -15.77 -1.89
C VAL A 59 6.74 -16.53 -3.06
N THR A 60 8.06 -16.67 -3.08
CA THR A 60 8.77 -17.33 -4.20
C THR A 60 8.74 -18.85 -4.11
N HIS A 61 8.85 -19.43 -2.91
CA HIS A 61 8.97 -20.88 -2.71
C HIS A 61 7.78 -21.49 -1.97
N GLY A 62 7.04 -20.71 -1.20
CA GLY A 62 5.89 -21.11 -0.40
C GLY A 62 4.54 -20.63 -0.94
N SER A 63 4.44 -20.33 -2.24
CA SER A 63 3.25 -19.71 -2.86
C SER A 63 1.93 -20.46 -2.59
N GLY A 64 1.97 -21.78 -2.42
CA GLY A 64 0.80 -22.58 -2.05
C GLY A 64 0.23 -22.22 -0.68
N LEU A 65 1.09 -22.07 0.34
CA LEU A 65 0.69 -21.68 1.70
C LEU A 65 0.22 -20.23 1.74
N TYR A 66 0.92 -19.36 1.03
CA TYR A 66 0.53 -17.95 0.91
C TYR A 66 -0.86 -17.81 0.25
N ASN A 67 -1.12 -18.55 -0.84
CA ASN A 67 -2.43 -18.54 -1.50
C ASN A 67 -3.56 -19.08 -0.63
N ILE A 68 -3.29 -20.08 0.22
CA ILE A 68 -4.28 -20.62 1.18
C ILE A 68 -4.58 -19.56 2.24
N TYR A 69 -3.56 -18.94 2.83
CA TYR A 69 -3.73 -17.84 3.78
C TYR A 69 -4.53 -16.68 3.15
N TYR A 70 -4.12 -16.23 1.97
CA TYR A 70 -4.76 -15.13 1.26
C TYR A 70 -6.24 -15.39 0.97
N LYS A 71 -6.60 -16.59 0.49
CA LYS A 71 -8.00 -16.97 0.25
C LYS A 71 -8.80 -17.11 1.55
N ALA A 72 -8.18 -17.62 2.61
CA ALA A 72 -8.85 -17.76 3.91
C ALA A 72 -9.16 -16.39 4.54
N THR A 73 -8.32 -15.38 4.29
CA THR A 73 -8.47 -14.03 4.85
C THR A 73 -9.21 -13.06 3.94
N GLU A 74 -9.45 -13.42 2.67
CA GLU A 74 -10.09 -12.54 1.67
C GLU A 74 -11.48 -12.03 2.07
N ASN A 75 -12.26 -12.86 2.78
CA ASN A 75 -13.62 -12.54 3.25
C ASN A 75 -13.74 -12.60 4.77
N ALA A 76 -12.64 -12.77 5.48
CA ALA A 76 -12.68 -12.83 6.93
C ALA A 76 -12.77 -11.40 7.48
N SER A 77 -13.83 -11.13 8.24
CA SER A 77 -13.90 -9.98 9.16
C SER A 77 -12.97 -10.15 10.37
N LEU A 78 -12.03 -11.09 10.29
CA LEU A 78 -11.02 -11.33 11.30
C LEU A 78 -9.96 -10.23 11.18
N LYS A 79 -10.12 -9.19 11.99
CA LYS A 79 -9.00 -8.34 12.39
C LYS A 79 -8.00 -9.24 13.13
N THR A 80 -7.09 -9.88 12.39
CA THR A 80 -5.99 -10.63 12.99
C THR A 80 -5.06 -9.60 13.63
N ARG A 81 -5.07 -9.56 14.95
CA ARG A 81 -4.10 -8.77 15.71
C ARG A 81 -2.73 -9.44 15.55
N PRO A 82 -1.75 -8.76 14.95
CA PRO A 82 -0.44 -9.34 14.78
C PRO A 82 0.24 -9.56 16.14
N PRO A 83 1.08 -10.59 16.27
CA PRO A 83 1.98 -10.65 17.42
C PRO A 83 2.81 -9.36 17.49
N LEU A 84 2.98 -8.79 18.68
CA LEU A 84 3.64 -7.50 18.92
C LEU A 84 2.79 -6.25 18.54
N GLU A 85 1.48 -6.37 18.49
CA GLU A 85 0.59 -5.24 18.18
C GLU A 85 0.87 -4.00 19.05
N SER A 86 1.01 -4.17 20.36
CA SER A 86 1.33 -3.06 21.27
C SER A 86 2.65 -2.37 20.91
N LEU A 87 3.68 -3.12 20.54
CA LEU A 87 4.95 -2.54 20.11
C LEU A 87 4.78 -1.68 18.85
N PHE A 88 3.99 -2.17 17.88
CA PHE A 88 3.74 -1.40 16.66
C PHE A 88 2.89 -0.15 16.92
N GLN A 89 1.92 -0.22 17.84
CA GLN A 89 1.13 0.94 18.25
C GLN A 89 2.00 1.98 18.96
N ASP A 90 2.87 1.56 19.89
CA ASP A 90 3.82 2.46 20.56
C ASP A 90 4.75 3.14 19.54
N LYS A 91 5.28 2.38 18.59
CA LYS A 91 6.15 2.92 17.54
C LYS A 91 5.42 3.84 16.55
N LEU A 92 4.15 3.56 16.26
CA LEU A 92 3.33 4.48 15.47
C LEU A 92 3.10 5.79 16.23
N ALA A 93 2.74 5.73 17.51
CA ALA A 93 2.53 6.90 18.34
C ALA A 93 3.80 7.78 18.43
N GLU A 94 4.98 7.14 18.60
CA GLU A 94 6.28 7.82 18.58
C GLU A 94 6.51 8.54 17.24
N LEU A 95 6.30 7.84 16.11
CA LEU A 95 6.46 8.39 14.77
C LEU A 95 5.51 9.57 14.50
N LEU A 96 4.24 9.43 14.87
CA LEU A 96 3.25 10.50 14.71
C LEU A 96 3.58 11.72 15.58
N TRP A 97 4.09 11.50 16.79
CA TRP A 97 4.57 12.58 17.66
C TRP A 97 5.78 13.32 17.07
N GLU A 98 6.74 12.58 16.49
CA GLU A 98 7.93 13.17 15.85
C GLU A 98 7.58 13.95 14.59
N ARG A 99 6.78 13.37 13.70
CA ARG A 99 6.49 13.92 12.37
C ARG A 99 5.37 14.96 12.38
N ARG A 100 4.46 14.91 13.37
CA ARG A 100 3.28 15.79 13.50
C ARG A 100 2.54 15.98 12.17
N PRO A 101 2.07 14.91 11.56
CA PRO A 101 1.42 15.01 10.26
C PRO A 101 0.03 15.65 10.39
N ASP A 102 -0.33 16.46 9.40
CA ASP A 102 -1.69 16.96 9.19
C ASP A 102 -2.60 15.90 8.57
N ALA A 103 -2.01 14.89 7.88
CA ALA A 103 -2.69 13.73 7.30
C ALA A 103 -1.71 12.57 7.10
N VAL A 104 -2.25 11.34 7.17
CA VAL A 104 -1.51 10.11 6.86
C VAL A 104 -2.08 9.47 5.58
N ILE A 105 -1.19 9.03 4.70
CA ILE A 105 -1.54 8.20 3.54
C ILE A 105 -0.89 6.83 3.74
N ALA A 106 -1.68 5.76 3.82
CA ALA A 106 -1.18 4.40 3.90
C ALA A 106 -1.22 3.73 2.53
N THR A 107 -0.11 3.18 2.08
CA THR A 107 0.00 2.42 0.81
C THR A 107 0.23 0.93 1.05
N HIS A 108 0.19 0.49 2.31
CA HIS A 108 0.31 -0.90 2.74
C HIS A 108 -0.85 -1.23 3.69
N PRO A 109 -1.54 -2.38 3.55
CA PRO A 109 -2.75 -2.70 4.33
C PRO A 109 -2.49 -2.69 5.84
N PHE A 110 -1.38 -3.28 6.28
CA PHE A 110 -0.99 -3.25 7.70
C PHE A 110 -0.83 -1.82 8.25
N CYS A 111 -0.24 -0.90 7.47
CA CYS A 111 -0.11 0.50 7.90
C CYS A 111 -1.48 1.19 8.00
N ALA A 112 -2.40 0.89 7.07
CA ALA A 112 -3.76 1.42 7.11
C ALA A 112 -4.52 0.91 8.35
N GLN A 113 -4.43 -0.38 8.64
CA GLN A 113 -5.02 -0.97 9.84
C GLN A 113 -4.46 -0.33 11.11
N LEU A 114 -3.14 -0.26 11.22
CA LEU A 114 -2.47 0.26 12.41
C LEU A 114 -2.87 1.71 12.73
N VAL A 115 -2.95 2.58 11.71
CA VAL A 115 -3.42 3.97 11.89
C VAL A 115 -4.92 4.01 12.21
N SER A 116 -5.73 3.13 11.61
CA SER A 116 -7.16 3.04 11.94
C SER A 116 -7.37 2.65 13.40
N ASP A 117 -6.64 1.66 13.89
CA ASP A 117 -6.72 1.21 15.28
C ASP A 117 -6.23 2.30 16.25
N TYR A 118 -5.15 3.02 15.91
CA TYR A 118 -4.70 4.21 16.65
C TYR A 118 -5.79 5.29 16.73
N LYS A 119 -6.49 5.55 15.62
CA LYS A 119 -7.60 6.53 15.61
C LYS A 119 -8.75 6.09 16.50
N GLU A 120 -9.09 4.80 16.52
CA GLU A 120 -10.11 4.23 17.38
C GLU A 120 -9.75 4.36 18.86
N GLU A 121 -8.55 3.92 19.25
CA GLU A 121 -8.12 3.89 20.64
C GLU A 121 -8.00 5.29 21.28
N LEU A 122 -7.50 6.25 20.51
CA LEU A 122 -7.27 7.62 20.99
C LEU A 122 -8.35 8.62 20.55
N CYS A 123 -9.43 8.17 19.92
CA CYS A 123 -10.48 9.04 19.36
C CYS A 123 -9.87 10.15 18.48
N SER A 124 -8.81 9.80 17.70
CA SER A 124 -8.07 10.78 16.93
C SER A 124 -8.80 11.16 15.64
N THR A 125 -8.83 12.45 15.33
CA THR A 125 -9.38 13.01 14.09
C THR A 125 -8.35 13.12 12.96
N LEU A 126 -7.15 12.56 13.13
CA LEU A 126 -6.10 12.59 12.11
C LEU A 126 -6.61 11.95 10.80
N PRO A 127 -6.64 12.68 9.68
CA PRO A 127 -7.12 12.14 8.42
C PRO A 127 -6.25 10.96 7.94
N LEU A 128 -6.91 9.83 7.63
CA LEU A 128 -6.30 8.63 7.05
C LEU A 128 -6.80 8.41 5.63
N VAL A 129 -5.90 8.42 4.67
CA VAL A 129 -6.16 8.03 3.28
C VAL A 129 -5.51 6.68 3.02
N THR A 130 -6.28 5.69 2.59
CA THR A 130 -5.77 4.38 2.20
C THR A 130 -5.64 4.29 0.68
N CYS A 131 -4.42 4.20 0.18
CA CYS A 131 -4.15 4.04 -1.24
C CYS A 131 -3.95 2.55 -1.55
N ILE A 132 -4.95 1.91 -2.13
CA ILE A 132 -4.90 0.50 -2.51
C ILE A 132 -4.05 0.35 -3.76
N THR A 133 -2.92 -0.35 -3.61
CA THR A 133 -1.94 -0.57 -4.69
C THR A 133 -2.07 -1.93 -5.36
N ASP A 134 -2.98 -2.77 -4.85
CA ASP A 134 -3.27 -4.09 -5.38
C ASP A 134 -4.44 -4.05 -6.36
N LEU A 135 -4.49 -5.01 -7.26
CA LEU A 135 -5.63 -5.20 -8.18
C LEU A 135 -6.73 -6.06 -7.55
N THR A 136 -6.82 -6.04 -6.23
CA THR A 136 -7.80 -6.81 -5.45
C THR A 136 -8.49 -5.95 -4.41
N SER A 137 -9.65 -6.40 -3.94
CA SER A 137 -10.42 -5.79 -2.86
C SER A 137 -10.29 -6.60 -1.56
N HIS A 138 -9.08 -7.09 -1.25
CA HIS A 138 -8.85 -7.91 -0.05
C HIS A 138 -9.31 -7.17 1.20
N SER A 139 -9.91 -7.89 2.15
CA SER A 139 -10.51 -7.29 3.35
C SER A 139 -9.49 -6.62 4.27
N GLU A 140 -8.21 -6.98 4.20
CA GLU A 140 -7.14 -6.31 4.93
C GLU A 140 -6.99 -4.81 4.60
N TRP A 141 -7.48 -4.37 3.44
CA TRP A 141 -7.49 -2.96 3.06
C TRP A 141 -8.62 -2.16 3.71
N ILE A 142 -9.68 -2.84 4.21
CA ILE A 142 -10.89 -2.19 4.72
C ILE A 142 -10.75 -1.97 6.20
N ASN A 143 -10.71 -0.71 6.60
CA ASN A 143 -10.55 -0.29 7.99
C ASN A 143 -11.59 0.77 8.35
N ASP A 144 -12.17 0.69 9.55
CA ASP A 144 -13.33 1.48 9.99
C ASP A 144 -13.04 2.99 9.99
N HIS A 145 -11.81 3.38 10.38
CA HIS A 145 -11.40 4.77 10.52
C HIS A 145 -10.59 5.32 9.33
N THR A 146 -10.63 4.65 8.16
CA THR A 146 -10.15 5.23 6.89
C THR A 146 -11.12 6.29 6.41
N ASP A 147 -10.67 7.51 6.21
CA ASP A 147 -11.52 8.62 5.75
C ASP A 147 -11.72 8.61 4.22
N CYS A 148 -10.73 8.13 3.47
CA CYS A 148 -10.79 8.07 2.01
C CYS A 148 -9.98 6.89 1.45
N TYR A 149 -10.52 6.20 0.45
CA TYR A 149 -9.85 5.15 -0.31
C TYR A 149 -9.50 5.64 -1.71
N LEU A 150 -8.25 5.51 -2.11
CA LEU A 150 -7.80 5.70 -3.48
C LEU A 150 -7.63 4.31 -4.12
N VAL A 151 -8.38 4.05 -5.20
CA VAL A 151 -8.42 2.72 -5.82
C VAL A 151 -7.98 2.74 -7.28
N GLY A 152 -7.48 1.58 -7.74
CA GLY A 152 -6.91 1.42 -9.07
C GLY A 152 -7.93 1.41 -10.19
N SER A 153 -9.17 0.97 -9.95
CA SER A 153 -10.19 0.82 -10.98
C SER A 153 -11.61 0.90 -10.43
N PRO A 154 -12.63 1.12 -11.31
CA PRO A 154 -14.04 1.07 -10.92
C PRO A 154 -14.45 -0.29 -10.33
N GLU A 155 -13.91 -1.40 -10.84
CA GLU A 155 -14.25 -2.74 -10.36
C GLU A 155 -13.80 -2.95 -8.92
N ILE A 156 -12.69 -2.33 -8.50
CA ILE A 156 -12.23 -2.38 -7.09
C ILE A 156 -13.16 -1.54 -6.22
N ARG A 157 -13.56 -0.34 -6.68
CA ARG A 157 -14.57 0.47 -5.99
C ARG A 157 -15.84 -0.35 -5.73
N ASP A 158 -16.42 -0.93 -6.79
CA ASP A 158 -17.69 -1.64 -6.72
C ASP A 158 -17.60 -2.81 -5.71
N ARG A 159 -16.48 -3.53 -5.68
CA ARG A 159 -16.25 -4.60 -4.69
C ARG A 159 -16.05 -4.08 -3.26
N LEU A 160 -15.47 -2.89 -3.06
CA LEU A 160 -15.39 -2.28 -1.73
C LEU A 160 -16.78 -1.86 -1.24
N GLU A 161 -17.63 -1.34 -2.11
CA GLU A 161 -19.03 -1.01 -1.82
C GLU A 161 -19.82 -2.26 -1.44
N GLU A 162 -19.66 -3.37 -2.18
CA GLU A 162 -20.24 -4.68 -1.83
C GLU A 162 -19.82 -5.17 -0.43
N LYS A 163 -18.62 -4.79 0.03
CA LYS A 163 -18.10 -5.07 1.36
C LYS A 163 -18.49 -4.02 2.42
N GLY A 164 -19.34 -3.06 2.08
CA GLY A 164 -19.90 -2.09 3.01
C GLY A 164 -19.14 -0.77 3.14
N VAL A 165 -18.14 -0.51 2.29
CA VAL A 165 -17.47 0.81 2.27
C VAL A 165 -18.38 1.83 1.59
N ASP A 166 -18.58 2.98 2.22
CA ASP A 166 -19.40 4.06 1.68
C ASP A 166 -18.81 4.60 0.37
N HIS A 167 -19.68 4.73 -0.66
CA HIS A 167 -19.33 5.26 -1.98
C HIS A 167 -18.61 6.61 -1.91
N GLY A 168 -19.08 7.50 -1.03
CA GLY A 168 -18.51 8.84 -0.86
C GLY A 168 -17.07 8.86 -0.33
N ARG A 169 -16.59 7.73 0.19
CA ARG A 169 -15.22 7.57 0.69
C ARG A 169 -14.28 6.95 -0.33
N ILE A 170 -14.73 6.59 -1.55
CA ILE A 170 -13.92 5.88 -2.55
C ILE A 170 -13.70 6.75 -3.77
N LEU A 171 -12.43 6.97 -4.11
CA LEU A 171 -12.01 7.70 -5.31
C LEU A 171 -11.25 6.78 -6.26
N VAL A 172 -11.72 6.66 -7.50
CA VAL A 172 -11.02 5.92 -8.56
C VAL A 172 -9.96 6.82 -9.17
N THR A 173 -8.70 6.61 -8.80
CA THR A 173 -7.57 7.45 -9.23
C THR A 173 -6.56 6.73 -10.12
N GLY A 174 -6.68 5.41 -10.24
CA GLY A 174 -5.60 4.57 -10.73
C GLY A 174 -4.52 4.36 -9.65
N ILE A 175 -3.64 3.39 -9.89
CA ILE A 175 -2.46 3.18 -9.03
C ILE A 175 -1.44 4.28 -9.32
N PRO A 176 -0.87 4.95 -8.30
CA PRO A 176 0.10 6.02 -8.51
C PRO A 176 1.33 5.56 -9.28
N VAL A 177 1.62 6.26 -10.37
CA VAL A 177 2.81 6.03 -11.20
C VAL A 177 3.66 7.29 -11.28
N LYS A 178 4.95 7.12 -11.53
CA LYS A 178 5.87 8.24 -11.70
C LYS A 178 5.45 9.10 -12.91
N PRO A 179 5.67 10.43 -12.87
CA PRO A 179 5.27 11.34 -13.94
C PRO A 179 5.78 10.95 -15.33
N GLU A 180 6.95 10.31 -15.40
CA GLU A 180 7.57 9.87 -16.65
C GLU A 180 6.71 8.86 -17.43
N PHE A 181 5.89 8.08 -16.73
CA PHE A 181 4.97 7.11 -17.36
C PHE A 181 3.68 7.75 -17.89
N LYS A 182 3.43 9.03 -17.59
CA LYS A 182 2.29 9.78 -18.12
C LYS A 182 2.58 10.38 -19.51
N ALA A 183 3.83 10.41 -19.91
CA ALA A 183 4.20 10.89 -21.25
C ALA A 183 3.75 9.88 -22.33
N PRO A 184 3.21 10.35 -23.47
CA PRO A 184 2.85 9.46 -24.56
C PRO A 184 4.08 8.68 -25.04
N ALA A 185 3.95 7.36 -25.13
CA ALA A 185 5.03 6.52 -25.65
C ALA A 185 5.36 6.91 -27.09
N ARG A 186 6.63 7.20 -27.38
CA ARG A 186 7.09 7.37 -28.76
C ARG A 186 7.00 5.99 -29.44
N ARG A 187 6.05 5.83 -30.35
CA ARG A 187 5.99 4.64 -31.19
C ARG A 187 7.20 4.66 -32.12
N GLY A 188 8.00 3.59 -32.09
CA GLY A 188 9.04 3.40 -33.09
C GLY A 188 8.42 3.36 -34.51
N GLN A 189 9.00 4.08 -35.45
CA GLN A 189 8.53 4.12 -36.85
C GLN A 189 9.00 2.93 -37.69
N ASP A 190 9.62 1.94 -37.05
CA ASP A 190 10.30 0.81 -37.70
C ASP A 190 9.37 -0.39 -37.98
N GLY A 191 8.06 -0.29 -37.68
CA GLY A 191 7.09 -1.39 -37.87
C GLY A 191 7.27 -2.58 -36.93
N VAL A 192 8.26 -2.55 -36.04
CA VAL A 192 8.55 -3.63 -35.11
C VAL A 192 7.60 -3.56 -33.89
N ARG A 193 6.93 -4.64 -33.58
CA ARG A 193 6.17 -4.79 -32.35
C ARG A 193 7.11 -5.17 -31.20
N ARG A 194 7.14 -4.34 -30.17
CA ARG A 194 7.95 -4.58 -28.97
C ARG A 194 7.04 -4.96 -27.82
N LEU A 195 7.32 -6.12 -27.20
CA LEU A 195 6.63 -6.60 -26.00
C LEU A 195 7.60 -6.54 -24.83
N LEU A 196 7.20 -5.83 -23.75
CA LEU A 196 7.94 -5.83 -22.49
C LEU A 196 7.21 -6.76 -21.51
N ILE A 197 7.91 -7.77 -21.00
CA ILE A 197 7.41 -8.66 -19.93
C ILE A 197 8.25 -8.39 -18.69
N MET A 198 7.57 -8.10 -17.57
CA MET A 198 8.22 -7.74 -16.30
C MET A 198 7.69 -8.62 -15.17
N GLY A 199 8.60 -9.15 -14.35
CA GLY A 199 8.29 -9.98 -13.17
C GLY A 199 8.11 -9.19 -11.87
N GLY A 200 8.03 -7.85 -11.95
CA GLY A 200 7.95 -6.99 -10.77
C GLY A 200 9.22 -7.02 -9.89
N GLY A 201 9.13 -6.47 -8.69
CA GLY A 201 10.26 -6.36 -7.76
C GLY A 201 10.82 -7.68 -7.26
N LEU A 202 10.05 -8.76 -7.30
CA LEU A 202 10.47 -10.12 -6.92
C LEU A 202 10.96 -10.95 -8.11
N GLY A 203 10.91 -10.43 -9.35
CA GLY A 203 11.35 -11.13 -10.55
C GLY A 203 10.52 -12.36 -10.91
N LEU A 204 9.25 -12.43 -10.45
CA LEU A 204 8.37 -13.56 -10.69
C LEU A 204 7.85 -13.53 -12.12
N LEU A 205 8.47 -14.29 -12.99
CA LEU A 205 7.99 -14.53 -14.36
C LEU A 205 7.30 -15.89 -14.45
N PRO A 206 6.24 -16.02 -15.26
CA PRO A 206 5.67 -17.33 -15.57
C PRO A 206 6.73 -18.26 -16.14
N LYS A 207 6.61 -19.56 -15.87
CA LYS A 207 7.52 -20.56 -16.46
C LYS A 207 7.39 -20.53 -17.99
N ARG A 208 8.48 -20.85 -18.68
CA ARG A 208 8.60 -20.78 -20.15
C ARG A 208 7.47 -21.48 -20.92
N ASP A 209 6.88 -22.50 -20.32
CA ASP A 209 5.80 -23.33 -20.89
C ASP A 209 4.39 -22.73 -20.69
N SER A 210 4.30 -21.50 -20.18
CA SER A 210 3.03 -20.80 -19.91
C SER A 210 2.68 -19.73 -20.97
N PHE A 211 3.43 -19.66 -22.08
CA PHE A 211 3.22 -18.73 -23.20
C PHE A 211 2.87 -19.46 -24.48
#